data_9d12847895e0e81585e55f088c7fa77e
#
_entry.id   9d12847895e0e81585e55f088c7fa77e
#
_cell.length_a   1.000
_cell.length_b   1.000
_cell.length_c   1.000
_cell.angle_alpha   90.00
_cell.angle_beta   90.00
_cell.angle_gamma   90.00
#
_symmetry.space_group_name_H-M   'P 1'
#
loop_
_entity.id
_entity.type
_entity.pdbx_description
1 polymer ?
#
loop_
_entity_poly.entity_id
_entity_poly.type
_entity_poly.pdbx_seq_one_letter_code
_entity_poly.pdbx_strand_id
1 'polypeptide(L)'
;PTWDQGRLYALGATGELRCLDANTGTVIWGKNILAENQASNLQWAQAASPLIVDDKVIVLPGGGGGKSVVAYNKMSGAPVWKSLDDRQAYVSPMLVELAGRRQIIIVSATRVVGVTPENGSLLWSYPWATDMGINVSQPVVIDKNRFFISSGYDKGAALVELKPNGNTLTATTIWENGNMRNKFNSSVLHNGYIYGLDEGILVCLDVTTGERKWKEGRFGFGQVILASGHLIITQGDTGEIALIKATPDKYTEIARFAALEGKTWNYPAIADGRLFVRNSSEMAAYDISSR
;
A
#
# COMPACT_ATOMS: atom_id res chain seq x y z
N PRO A 1 -0.63 -9.92 6.83
CA PRO A 1 0.42 -10.25 7.80
C PRO A 1 1.81 -10.02 7.23
N THR A 2 2.79 -9.81 8.11
CA THR A 2 4.20 -9.61 7.74
C THR A 2 5.05 -10.67 8.41
N TRP A 3 5.88 -11.37 7.63
CA TRP A 3 6.82 -12.36 8.13
C TRP A 3 8.18 -11.71 8.42
N ASP A 4 8.80 -12.08 9.54
CA ASP A 4 10.17 -11.69 9.89
C ASP A 4 10.80 -12.75 10.81
N GLN A 5 11.92 -13.33 10.39
CA GLN A 5 12.77 -14.23 11.17
C GLN A 5 11.99 -15.33 11.94
N GLY A 6 11.12 -16.06 11.24
CA GLY A 6 10.32 -17.15 11.82
C GLY A 6 9.10 -16.71 12.63
N ARG A 7 8.77 -15.41 12.61
CA ARG A 7 7.59 -14.84 13.24
C ARG A 7 6.63 -14.27 12.21
N LEU A 8 5.36 -14.32 12.50
CA LEU A 8 4.30 -13.73 11.69
C LEU A 8 3.58 -12.66 12.52
N TYR A 9 3.54 -11.44 12.01
CA TYR A 9 2.84 -10.32 12.61
C TYR A 9 1.56 -10.06 11.84
N ALA A 10 0.42 -10.21 12.51
CA ALA A 10 -0.90 -10.07 11.91
C ALA A 10 -1.72 -9.03 12.66
N LEU A 11 -2.35 -8.12 11.91
CA LEU A 11 -3.32 -7.17 12.43
C LEU A 11 -4.71 -7.55 11.94
N GLY A 12 -5.60 -7.82 12.88
CA GLY A 12 -6.99 -8.15 12.62
C GLY A 12 -7.87 -6.89 12.47
N ALA A 13 -9.02 -7.06 11.86
CA ALA A 13 -9.97 -6.01 11.54
C ALA A 13 -10.43 -5.16 12.76
N THR A 14 -10.42 -5.73 13.96
CA THR A 14 -10.82 -5.08 15.21
C THR A 14 -9.65 -4.51 16.01
N GLY A 15 -8.45 -4.43 15.40
CA GLY A 15 -7.26 -3.87 16.02
C GLY A 15 -6.43 -4.88 16.83
N GLU A 16 -6.70 -6.19 16.71
CA GLU A 16 -5.91 -7.24 17.33
C GLU A 16 -4.58 -7.42 16.57
N LEU A 17 -3.50 -6.94 17.16
CA LEU A 17 -2.13 -7.19 16.67
C LEU A 17 -1.58 -8.43 17.38
N ARG A 18 -1.14 -9.43 16.61
CA ARG A 18 -0.56 -10.66 17.14
C ARG A 18 0.79 -10.94 16.51
N CYS A 19 1.74 -11.38 17.34
CA CYS A 19 2.97 -12.03 16.91
C CYS A 19 2.79 -13.53 17.12
N LEU A 20 2.97 -14.28 16.04
CA LEU A 20 2.81 -15.73 16.02
C LEU A 20 4.15 -16.38 15.69
N ASP A 21 4.41 -17.57 16.21
CA ASP A 21 5.40 -18.47 15.64
C ASP A 21 4.95 -18.90 14.24
N ALA A 22 5.79 -18.68 13.23
CA ALA A 22 5.40 -18.90 11.84
C ALA A 22 5.25 -20.40 11.46
N ASN A 23 5.84 -21.33 12.23
CA ASN A 23 5.75 -22.76 11.97
C ASN A 23 4.53 -23.38 12.63
N THR A 24 4.20 -22.93 13.84
CA THR A 24 3.16 -23.57 14.68
C THR A 24 1.85 -22.77 14.72
N GLY A 25 1.88 -21.48 14.38
CA GLY A 25 0.76 -20.57 14.55
C GLY A 25 0.51 -20.17 16.02
N THR A 26 1.35 -20.59 16.96
CA THR A 26 1.20 -20.25 18.38
C THR A 26 1.39 -18.77 18.62
N VAL A 27 0.49 -18.18 19.41
CA VAL A 27 0.59 -16.75 19.79
C VAL A 27 1.74 -16.56 20.77
N ILE A 28 2.74 -15.75 20.41
CA ILE A 28 3.85 -15.37 21.27
C ILE A 28 3.46 -14.18 22.14
N TRP A 29 2.87 -13.15 21.55
CA TRP A 29 2.25 -12.02 22.24
C TRP A 29 1.10 -11.44 21.40
N GLY A 30 0.20 -10.72 22.04
CA GLY A 30 -0.92 -10.06 21.38
C GLY A 30 -1.39 -8.84 22.16
N LYS A 31 -2.01 -7.89 21.46
CA LYS A 31 -2.61 -6.69 22.04
C LYS A 31 -3.65 -6.08 21.11
N ASN A 32 -4.57 -5.33 21.65
CA ASN A 32 -5.48 -4.52 20.88
C ASN A 32 -4.94 -3.10 20.74
N ILE A 33 -4.50 -2.73 19.52
CA ILE A 33 -3.87 -1.42 19.26
C ILE A 33 -4.86 -0.26 19.35
N LEU A 34 -6.15 -0.49 19.11
CA LEU A 34 -7.18 0.55 19.23
C LEU A 34 -7.44 0.87 20.69
N ALA A 35 -7.70 -0.15 21.50
CA ALA A 35 -7.96 0.02 22.94
C ALA A 35 -6.75 0.64 23.66
N GLU A 36 -5.52 0.15 23.41
CA GLU A 36 -4.30 0.66 24.03
C GLU A 36 -4.01 2.12 23.68
N ASN A 37 -4.40 2.56 22.49
CA ASN A 37 -4.14 3.92 22.01
C ASN A 37 -5.38 4.83 22.01
N GLN A 38 -6.48 4.39 22.63
CA GLN A 38 -7.74 5.16 22.74
C GLN A 38 -8.25 5.61 21.37
N ALA A 39 -8.12 4.73 20.38
CA ALA A 39 -8.49 4.98 18.99
C ALA A 39 -9.82 4.33 18.64
N SER A 40 -10.59 5.00 17.80
CA SER A 40 -11.80 4.42 17.18
C SER A 40 -11.44 3.61 15.96
N ASN A 41 -12.17 2.54 15.68
CA ASN A 41 -11.98 1.79 14.45
C ASN A 41 -12.47 2.58 13.23
N LEU A 42 -11.92 2.25 12.08
CA LEU A 42 -12.42 2.76 10.80
C LEU A 42 -13.77 2.12 10.44
N GLN A 43 -14.53 2.79 9.56
CA GLN A 43 -15.84 2.30 9.10
C GLN A 43 -15.77 0.89 8.49
N TRP A 44 -14.72 0.60 7.73
CA TRP A 44 -14.47 -0.71 7.12
C TRP A 44 -13.33 -1.47 7.82
N ALA A 45 -13.13 -1.19 9.10
CA ALA A 45 -12.17 -1.85 9.97
C ALA A 45 -10.68 -1.61 9.60
N GLN A 46 -9.77 -2.21 10.38
CA GLN A 46 -8.34 -2.16 10.11
C GLN A 46 -7.99 -2.97 8.87
N ALA A 47 -7.27 -2.37 7.91
CA ALA A 47 -6.84 -3.02 6.68
C ALA A 47 -5.32 -2.95 6.43
N ALA A 48 -4.61 -2.07 7.13
CA ALA A 48 -3.17 -1.90 6.99
C ALA A 48 -2.40 -3.12 7.52
N SER A 49 -1.32 -3.50 6.82
CA SER A 49 -0.38 -4.50 7.31
C SER A 49 0.59 -3.89 8.31
N PRO A 50 0.99 -4.61 9.38
CA PRO A 50 2.10 -4.20 10.23
C PRO A 50 3.39 -4.09 9.42
N LEU A 51 4.21 -3.06 9.68
CA LEU A 51 5.53 -2.91 9.07
C LEU A 51 6.61 -3.31 10.09
N ILE A 52 7.55 -4.16 9.69
CA ILE A 52 8.73 -4.47 10.51
C ILE A 52 9.88 -3.56 10.10
N VAL A 53 10.43 -2.86 11.08
CA VAL A 53 11.61 -2.00 10.92
C VAL A 53 12.56 -2.24 12.07
N ASP A 54 13.72 -2.83 11.78
CA ASP A 54 14.75 -3.18 12.76
C ASP A 54 14.17 -4.10 13.86
N ASP A 55 14.10 -3.61 15.10
CA ASP A 55 13.53 -4.28 16.26
C ASP A 55 12.05 -3.92 16.54
N LYS A 56 11.38 -3.22 15.61
CA LYS A 56 10.06 -2.62 15.82
C LYS A 56 8.99 -3.17 14.89
N VAL A 57 7.76 -3.21 15.38
CA VAL A 57 6.52 -3.37 14.61
C VAL A 57 5.80 -2.02 14.60
N ILE A 58 5.61 -1.45 13.41
CA ILE A 58 4.91 -0.18 13.22
C ILE A 58 3.47 -0.44 12.80
N VAL A 59 2.53 0.19 13.48
CA VAL A 59 1.09 0.12 13.21
C VAL A 59 0.44 1.50 13.30
N LEU A 60 -0.74 1.63 12.72
CA LEU A 60 -1.47 2.90 12.57
C LEU A 60 -2.83 2.84 13.29
N PRO A 61 -2.87 2.94 14.63
CA PRO A 61 -4.16 2.94 15.35
C PRO A 61 -5.00 4.20 15.10
N GLY A 62 -4.37 5.36 14.77
CA GLY A 62 -5.10 6.61 14.54
C GLY A 62 -5.64 7.28 15.81
N GLY A 63 -5.04 7.02 16.96
CA GLY A 63 -5.40 7.66 18.22
C GLY A 63 -4.87 9.10 18.33
N GLY A 64 -5.65 9.97 18.96
CA GLY A 64 -5.23 11.35 19.26
C GLY A 64 -4.22 11.44 20.40
N GLY A 65 -3.63 12.64 20.62
CA GLY A 65 -2.66 12.88 21.66
C GLY A 65 -1.32 12.17 21.42
N GLY A 66 -0.83 12.23 20.18
CA GLY A 66 0.45 11.64 19.78
C GLY A 66 0.41 10.12 19.62
N LYS A 67 -0.74 9.51 19.31
CA LYS A 67 -0.91 8.04 19.29
C LYS A 67 -1.43 7.50 17.96
N SER A 68 -1.33 8.26 16.89
CA SER A 68 -1.84 7.80 15.59
C SER A 68 -0.89 6.84 14.88
N VAL A 69 0.40 6.90 15.18
CA VAL A 69 1.44 5.97 14.70
C VAL A 69 2.17 5.41 15.92
N VAL A 70 2.28 4.11 16.00
CA VAL A 70 2.89 3.45 17.19
C VAL A 70 3.89 2.39 16.74
N ALA A 71 5.04 2.39 17.40
CA ALA A 71 6.03 1.34 17.31
C ALA A 71 6.03 0.49 18.58
N TYR A 72 5.98 -0.80 18.41
CA TYR A 72 6.19 -1.80 19.45
C TYR A 72 7.47 -2.56 19.22
N ASN A 73 8.13 -3.01 20.26
CA ASN A 73 9.23 -3.96 20.17
C ASN A 73 8.72 -5.29 19.58
N LYS A 74 9.30 -5.73 18.47
CA LYS A 74 8.82 -6.90 17.72
C LYS A 74 8.89 -8.22 18.53
N MET A 75 9.80 -8.32 19.49
CA MET A 75 9.99 -9.54 20.28
C MET A 75 9.00 -9.65 21.44
N SER A 76 8.72 -8.52 22.13
CA SER A 76 7.93 -8.49 23.38
C SER A 76 6.56 -7.83 23.25
N GLY A 77 6.31 -7.06 22.18
CA GLY A 77 5.13 -6.23 22.06
C GLY A 77 5.12 -4.98 22.97
N ALA A 78 6.20 -4.69 23.69
CA ALA A 78 6.29 -3.49 24.52
C ALA A 78 6.30 -2.23 23.65
N PRO A 79 5.63 -1.12 24.06
CA PRO A 79 5.66 0.13 23.31
C PRO A 79 7.08 0.72 23.31
N VAL A 80 7.53 1.22 22.16
CA VAL A 80 8.84 1.87 21.97
C VAL A 80 8.66 3.37 21.80
N TRP A 81 7.82 3.78 20.84
CA TRP A 81 7.46 5.19 20.64
C TRP A 81 6.05 5.32 20.08
N LYS A 82 5.47 6.51 20.26
CA LYS A 82 4.19 6.93 19.69
C LYS A 82 4.35 8.31 19.07
N SER A 83 3.63 8.60 18.00
CA SER A 83 3.75 9.85 17.27
C SER A 83 2.48 10.21 16.52
N LEU A 84 2.35 11.47 16.15
CA LEU A 84 1.32 12.09 15.32
C LEU A 84 -0.11 12.00 15.90
N ASP A 85 -0.99 12.85 15.33
CA ASP A 85 -2.39 13.00 15.73
C ASP A 85 -3.37 12.78 14.58
N ASP A 86 -2.95 12.11 13.53
CA ASP A 86 -3.73 11.92 12.33
C ASP A 86 -4.81 10.85 12.49
N ARG A 87 -5.99 11.07 11.92
CA ARG A 87 -6.93 9.99 11.70
C ARG A 87 -6.32 9.02 10.69
N GLN A 88 -6.35 7.74 10.99
CA GLN A 88 -5.83 6.70 10.10
C GLN A 88 -6.57 6.62 8.75
N ALA A 89 -5.95 5.95 7.78
CA ALA A 89 -6.53 5.54 6.51
C ALA A 89 -6.31 4.03 6.32
N TYR A 90 -6.55 3.51 5.11
CA TYR A 90 -6.50 2.07 4.82
C TYR A 90 -5.16 1.65 4.18
N VAL A 91 -4.13 2.48 4.31
CA VAL A 91 -2.81 2.31 3.69
C VAL A 91 -1.82 1.77 4.70
N SER A 92 -1.03 0.78 4.30
CA SER A 92 0.05 0.26 5.15
C SER A 92 1.23 1.22 5.22
N PRO A 93 1.93 1.35 6.36
CA PRO A 93 3.17 2.12 6.42
C PRO A 93 4.25 1.48 5.54
N MET A 94 5.15 2.28 4.97
CA MET A 94 6.23 1.83 4.09
C MET A 94 7.58 2.35 4.57
N LEU A 95 8.58 1.47 4.69
CA LEU A 95 9.96 1.88 4.88
C LEU A 95 10.60 2.17 3.51
N VAL A 96 11.16 3.36 3.37
CA VAL A 96 11.80 3.81 2.12
C VAL A 96 13.08 4.59 2.42
N GLU A 97 13.92 4.73 1.39
CA GLU A 97 14.98 5.73 1.35
C GLU A 97 14.60 6.80 0.31
N LEU A 98 14.32 8.02 0.75
CA LEU A 98 13.95 9.15 -0.11
C LEU A 98 14.66 10.41 0.36
N ALA A 99 15.14 11.23 -0.60
CA ALA A 99 15.90 12.44 -0.37
C ALA A 99 17.11 12.22 0.58
N GLY A 100 17.79 11.07 0.42
CA GLY A 100 18.92 10.65 1.23
C GLY A 100 18.60 10.31 2.69
N ARG A 101 17.33 10.06 3.02
CA ARG A 101 16.89 9.69 4.37
C ARG A 101 16.08 8.39 4.38
N ARG A 102 16.46 7.49 5.27
CA ARG A 102 15.65 6.32 5.63
C ARG A 102 14.47 6.81 6.48
N GLN A 103 13.26 6.49 6.04
CA GLN A 103 12.03 7.02 6.65
C GLN A 103 10.85 6.07 6.47
N ILE A 104 9.83 6.24 7.29
CA ILE A 104 8.56 5.54 7.15
C ILE A 104 7.55 6.51 6.53
N ILE A 105 7.05 6.18 5.33
CA ILE A 105 5.94 6.89 4.72
C ILE A 105 4.63 6.37 5.29
N ILE A 106 3.75 7.30 5.67
CA ILE A 106 2.42 7.04 6.20
C ILE A 106 1.42 7.89 5.43
N VAL A 107 0.35 7.27 4.96
CA VAL A 107 -0.79 7.96 4.38
C VAL A 107 -1.92 7.95 5.39
N SER A 108 -2.27 9.14 5.87
CA SER A 108 -3.40 9.35 6.79
C SER A 108 -4.68 9.74 6.02
N ALA A 109 -5.74 10.04 6.72
CA ALA A 109 -6.99 10.51 6.13
C ALA A 109 -6.85 11.85 5.38
N THR A 110 -5.85 12.68 5.73
CA THR A 110 -5.75 14.06 5.25
C THR A 110 -4.39 14.43 4.66
N ARG A 111 -3.37 13.58 4.85
CA ARG A 111 -2.00 13.89 4.39
C ARG A 111 -1.13 12.66 4.24
N VAL A 112 -0.04 12.81 3.49
CA VAL A 112 1.09 11.89 3.46
C VAL A 112 2.20 12.49 4.31
N VAL A 113 2.85 11.68 5.13
CA VAL A 113 3.97 12.12 5.98
C VAL A 113 5.13 11.14 5.90
N GLY A 114 6.34 11.65 6.10
CA GLY A 114 7.51 10.84 6.42
C GLY A 114 7.92 11.04 7.86
N VAL A 115 8.21 9.96 8.56
CA VAL A 115 8.72 9.99 9.94
C VAL A 115 10.01 9.18 10.08
N THR A 116 10.83 9.50 11.07
CA THR A 116 12.04 8.73 11.38
C THR A 116 11.68 7.37 11.99
N PRO A 117 12.36 6.27 11.60
CA PRO A 117 12.13 4.95 12.18
C PRO A 117 12.51 4.84 13.66
N GLU A 118 13.44 5.69 14.13
CA GLU A 118 14.01 5.63 15.45
C GLU A 118 13.01 6.04 16.54
N ASN A 119 12.28 7.13 16.30
CA ASN A 119 11.42 7.76 17.32
C ASN A 119 10.11 8.34 16.79
N GLY A 120 9.79 8.17 15.50
CA GLY A 120 8.57 8.68 14.88
C GLY A 120 8.57 10.20 14.65
N SER A 121 9.72 10.89 14.71
CA SER A 121 9.79 12.33 14.47
C SER A 121 9.39 12.67 13.03
N LEU A 122 8.55 13.69 12.87
CA LEU A 122 8.07 14.15 11.58
C LEU A 122 9.22 14.76 10.76
N LEU A 123 9.43 14.25 9.54
CA LEU A 123 10.40 14.76 8.57
C LEU A 123 9.77 15.73 7.57
N TRP A 124 8.59 15.42 7.10
CA TRP A 124 7.82 16.22 6.13
C TRP A 124 6.35 15.86 6.16
N SER A 125 5.54 16.74 5.59
CA SER A 125 4.10 16.56 5.43
C SER A 125 3.67 17.08 4.06
N TYR A 126 2.77 16.34 3.38
CA TYR A 126 2.15 16.72 2.12
C TYR A 126 0.63 16.59 2.25
N PRO A 127 -0.17 17.66 2.06
CA PRO A 127 -1.62 17.61 2.13
C PRO A 127 -2.18 16.66 1.07
N TRP A 128 -2.96 15.67 1.49
CA TRP A 128 -3.58 14.70 0.60
C TRP A 128 -4.87 14.17 1.21
N ALA A 129 -5.97 14.85 0.93
CA ALA A 129 -7.28 14.51 1.46
C ALA A 129 -8.24 14.16 0.34
N THR A 130 -9.13 13.21 0.58
CA THR A 130 -10.34 12.95 -0.20
C THR A 130 -11.53 13.51 0.55
N ASP A 131 -12.66 13.76 -0.11
CA ASP A 131 -13.87 14.30 0.52
C ASP A 131 -14.40 13.42 1.68
N MET A 132 -14.15 12.11 1.59
CA MET A 132 -14.55 11.18 2.66
C MET A 132 -13.42 10.89 3.67
N GLY A 133 -12.20 11.42 3.47
CA GLY A 133 -11.01 11.08 4.23
C GLY A 133 -10.60 9.62 4.07
N ILE A 134 -10.86 9.03 2.90
CA ILE A 134 -10.53 7.64 2.57
C ILE A 134 -9.36 7.63 1.61
N ASN A 135 -8.19 7.17 2.09
CA ASN A 135 -7.04 6.86 1.28
C ASN A 135 -6.73 5.37 1.39
N VAL A 136 -6.46 4.72 0.26
CA VAL A 136 -6.26 3.25 0.20
C VAL A 136 -4.99 2.89 -0.55
N SER A 137 -4.58 3.70 -1.54
CA SER A 137 -3.47 3.39 -2.42
C SER A 137 -2.12 3.63 -1.74
N GLN A 138 -1.22 2.65 -1.86
CA GLN A 138 0.19 2.80 -1.49
C GLN A 138 0.85 3.85 -2.38
N PRO A 139 1.66 4.75 -1.84
CA PRO A 139 2.57 5.57 -2.64
C PRO A 139 3.55 4.71 -3.43
N VAL A 140 3.92 5.15 -4.62
CA VAL A 140 4.94 4.49 -5.44
C VAL A 140 6.20 5.34 -5.46
N VAL A 141 7.31 4.80 -4.96
CA VAL A 141 8.61 5.47 -5.05
C VAL A 141 9.05 5.46 -6.51
N ILE A 142 9.34 6.64 -7.06
CA ILE A 142 9.73 6.81 -8.46
C ILE A 142 11.25 6.81 -8.61
N ASP A 143 11.93 7.55 -7.75
CA ASP A 143 13.38 7.63 -7.71
C ASP A 143 13.87 8.07 -6.31
N LYS A 144 15.11 8.55 -6.24
CA LYS A 144 15.74 8.96 -4.97
C LYS A 144 15.01 10.08 -4.23
N ASN A 145 14.19 10.89 -4.92
CA ASN A 145 13.59 12.11 -4.36
C ASN A 145 12.08 12.20 -4.58
N ARG A 146 11.49 11.36 -5.43
CA ARG A 146 10.10 11.53 -5.87
C ARG A 146 9.26 10.29 -5.55
N PHE A 147 8.01 10.56 -5.20
CA PHE A 147 6.98 9.53 -5.08
C PHE A 147 5.70 9.96 -5.80
N PHE A 148 5.00 8.98 -6.33
CA PHE A 148 3.66 9.12 -6.89
C PHE A 148 2.63 8.70 -5.85
N ILE A 149 1.49 9.39 -5.81
CA ILE A 149 0.33 9.00 -5.02
C ILE A 149 -0.95 9.20 -5.83
N SER A 150 -1.92 8.34 -5.61
CA SER A 150 -3.25 8.45 -6.22
C SER A 150 -4.33 8.06 -5.22
N SER A 151 -5.49 8.68 -5.33
CA SER A 151 -6.70 8.29 -4.58
C SER A 151 -7.94 8.43 -5.45
N GLY A 152 -8.90 7.55 -5.27
CA GLY A 152 -10.25 7.67 -5.79
C GLY A 152 -11.01 8.83 -5.14
N TYR A 153 -12.34 8.77 -5.15
CA TYR A 153 -13.20 9.79 -4.53
C TYR A 153 -12.92 11.20 -5.06
N ASP A 154 -12.80 11.29 -6.40
CA ASP A 154 -12.52 12.49 -7.20
C ASP A 154 -11.20 13.22 -6.91
N LYS A 155 -10.29 12.60 -6.13
CA LYS A 155 -9.00 13.22 -5.79
C LYS A 155 -8.01 13.22 -6.96
N GLY A 156 -7.76 12.09 -7.60
CA GLY A 156 -6.79 12.00 -8.70
C GLY A 156 -5.41 11.51 -8.27
N ALA A 157 -4.37 12.03 -8.91
CA ALA A 157 -2.99 11.62 -8.70
C ALA A 157 -2.02 12.79 -8.70
N ALA A 158 -0.89 12.63 -8.00
CA ALA A 158 0.19 13.61 -7.96
C ALA A 158 1.57 12.93 -8.00
N LEU A 159 2.53 13.63 -8.60
CA LEU A 159 3.96 13.39 -8.43
C LEU A 159 4.51 14.44 -7.48
N VAL A 160 5.13 13.98 -6.40
CA VAL A 160 5.66 14.84 -5.33
C VAL A 160 7.17 14.66 -5.23
N GLU A 161 7.88 15.76 -5.11
CA GLU A 161 9.33 15.80 -4.90
C GLU A 161 9.64 16.19 -3.45
N LEU A 162 10.59 15.50 -2.84
CA LEU A 162 11.15 15.83 -1.54
C LEU A 162 12.53 16.46 -1.70
N LYS A 163 12.74 17.60 -1.04
CA LYS A 163 14.03 18.30 -1.00
C LYS A 163 14.52 18.49 0.43
N PRO A 164 15.81 18.32 0.71
CA PRO A 164 16.39 18.62 2.01
C PRO A 164 16.11 20.07 2.46
N ASN A 165 15.73 20.24 3.72
CA ASN A 165 15.51 21.53 4.36
C ASN A 165 16.01 21.45 5.82
N GLY A 166 17.31 21.64 6.03
CA GLY A 166 17.94 21.43 7.31
C GLY A 166 17.75 19.99 7.83
N ASN A 167 17.15 19.86 9.00
CA ASN A 167 16.85 18.57 9.61
C ASN A 167 15.52 17.93 9.12
N THR A 168 14.78 18.61 8.27
CA THR A 168 13.51 18.19 7.70
C THR A 168 13.60 18.06 6.17
N LEU A 169 12.48 17.74 5.53
CA LEU A 169 12.34 17.77 4.08
C LEU A 169 11.14 18.64 3.72
N THR A 170 11.21 19.28 2.55
CA THR A 170 10.08 19.99 1.94
C THR A 170 9.49 19.13 0.85
N ALA A 171 8.18 18.89 0.89
CA ALA A 171 7.42 18.20 -0.14
C ALA A 171 6.80 19.22 -1.11
N THR A 172 7.03 19.06 -2.41
CA THR A 172 6.56 19.97 -3.46
C THR A 172 5.88 19.17 -4.57
N THR A 173 4.70 19.61 -5.00
CA THR A 173 3.99 19.02 -6.14
C THR A 173 4.73 19.35 -7.43
N ILE A 174 5.07 18.33 -8.23
CA ILE A 174 5.56 18.51 -9.61
C ILE A 174 4.37 18.64 -10.55
N TRP A 175 3.42 17.71 -10.44
CA TRP A 175 2.13 17.78 -11.12
C TRP A 175 1.04 17.11 -10.27
N GLU A 176 -0.21 17.55 -10.46
CA GLU A 176 -1.42 16.94 -9.90
C GLU A 176 -2.52 16.99 -10.95
N ASN A 177 -3.24 15.88 -11.17
CA ASN A 177 -4.34 15.78 -12.13
C ASN A 177 -5.29 14.63 -11.83
N GLY A 178 -6.40 14.54 -12.60
CA GLY A 178 -7.43 13.50 -12.47
C GLY A 178 -7.22 12.28 -13.36
N ASN A 179 -6.03 12.03 -13.90
CA ASN A 179 -5.80 10.96 -14.88
C ASN A 179 -5.70 9.56 -14.28
N MET A 180 -5.55 9.44 -12.95
CA MET A 180 -5.52 8.18 -12.20
C MET A 180 -6.21 8.37 -10.86
N ARG A 181 -7.23 7.57 -10.57
CA ARG A 181 -7.99 7.58 -9.31
C ARG A 181 -8.04 6.17 -8.75
N ASN A 182 -6.97 5.78 -8.04
CA ASN A 182 -6.89 4.47 -7.43
C ASN A 182 -7.92 4.31 -6.31
N LYS A 183 -8.72 3.25 -6.38
CA LYS A 183 -9.76 2.92 -5.42
C LYS A 183 -9.66 1.43 -5.06
N PHE A 184 -9.27 1.15 -3.82
CA PHE A 184 -8.95 -0.19 -3.29
C PHE A 184 -7.70 -0.88 -3.87
N ASN A 185 -6.96 -0.22 -4.73
CA ASN A 185 -5.75 -0.74 -5.36
C ASN A 185 -4.63 0.28 -5.34
N SER A 186 -3.42 -0.16 -5.67
CA SER A 186 -2.24 0.68 -5.85
C SER A 186 -1.73 0.56 -7.28
N SER A 187 -0.95 1.54 -7.71
CA SER A 187 -0.30 1.55 -9.01
C SER A 187 1.08 0.89 -8.93
N VAL A 188 1.64 0.53 -10.10
CA VAL A 188 3.00 0.02 -10.25
C VAL A 188 3.78 0.87 -11.25
N LEU A 189 5.10 0.98 -11.04
CA LEU A 189 6.03 1.70 -11.91
C LEU A 189 6.78 0.71 -12.81
N HIS A 190 6.83 0.98 -14.12
CA HIS A 190 7.67 0.25 -15.05
C HIS A 190 8.20 1.16 -16.16
N ASN A 191 9.53 1.23 -16.31
CA ASN A 191 10.23 1.96 -17.38
C ASN A 191 9.75 3.42 -17.57
N GLY A 192 9.54 4.15 -16.47
CA GLY A 192 9.10 5.55 -16.49
C GLY A 192 7.59 5.75 -16.67
N TYR A 193 6.80 4.68 -16.64
CA TYR A 193 5.34 4.73 -16.72
C TYR A 193 4.68 4.14 -15.49
N ILE A 194 3.58 4.76 -15.07
CA ILE A 194 2.72 4.29 -13.98
C ILE A 194 1.53 3.54 -14.58
N TYR A 195 1.29 2.34 -14.09
CA TYR A 195 0.12 1.54 -14.44
C TYR A 195 -0.75 1.33 -13.20
N GLY A 196 -2.05 1.57 -13.31
CA GLY A 196 -2.99 1.42 -12.21
C GLY A 196 -4.43 1.47 -12.69
N LEU A 197 -5.38 1.23 -11.79
CA LEU A 197 -6.80 1.26 -12.12
C LEU A 197 -7.42 2.61 -11.76
N ASP A 198 -7.82 3.39 -12.76
CA ASP A 198 -8.65 4.59 -12.59
C ASP A 198 -10.11 4.17 -12.46
N GLU A 199 -10.56 4.02 -11.22
CA GLU A 199 -11.92 3.54 -10.88
C GLU A 199 -12.33 2.28 -11.65
N GLY A 200 -11.39 1.33 -11.73
CA GLY A 200 -11.61 0.01 -12.34
C GLY A 200 -11.22 -0.13 -13.80
N ILE A 201 -10.73 0.92 -14.45
CA ILE A 201 -10.21 0.86 -15.81
C ILE A 201 -8.70 1.00 -15.77
N LEU A 202 -7.96 0.10 -16.44
CA LEU A 202 -6.51 0.16 -16.47
C LEU A 202 -6.02 1.37 -17.28
N VAL A 203 -5.07 2.09 -16.69
CA VAL A 203 -4.47 3.31 -17.26
C VAL A 203 -2.96 3.18 -17.24
N CYS A 204 -2.32 3.71 -18.28
CA CYS A 204 -0.90 4.00 -18.35
C CYS A 204 -0.68 5.52 -18.34
N LEU A 205 0.14 6.01 -17.41
CA LEU A 205 0.56 7.42 -17.35
C LEU A 205 2.06 7.53 -17.55
N ASP A 206 2.49 8.58 -18.24
CA ASP A 206 3.87 9.05 -18.18
C ASP A 206 4.14 9.63 -16.79
N VAL A 207 5.14 9.09 -16.10
CA VAL A 207 5.41 9.51 -14.70
C VAL A 207 5.92 10.94 -14.61
N THR A 208 6.60 11.44 -15.65
CA THR A 208 7.22 12.77 -15.65
C THR A 208 6.20 13.86 -15.85
N THR A 209 5.25 13.66 -16.75
CA THR A 209 4.25 14.67 -17.14
C THR A 209 2.87 14.46 -16.51
N GLY A 210 2.57 13.25 -16.05
CA GLY A 210 1.23 12.85 -15.61
C GLY A 210 0.24 12.67 -16.76
N GLU A 211 0.71 12.71 -18.02
CA GLU A 211 -0.14 12.52 -19.19
C GLU A 211 -0.52 11.08 -19.37
N ARG A 212 -1.77 10.85 -19.73
CA ARG A 212 -2.31 9.53 -20.02
C ARG A 212 -1.91 9.08 -21.41
N LYS A 213 -1.21 7.93 -21.49
CA LYS A 213 -0.85 7.26 -22.75
C LYS A 213 -2.02 6.50 -23.34
N TRP A 214 -2.71 5.73 -22.49
CA TRP A 214 -3.93 5.00 -22.84
C TRP A 214 -4.77 4.68 -21.59
N LYS A 215 -6.05 4.33 -21.80
CA LYS A 215 -6.99 3.89 -20.77
C LYS A 215 -7.94 2.86 -21.37
N GLU A 216 -7.73 1.58 -21.03
CA GLU A 216 -8.49 0.45 -21.56
C GLU A 216 -8.56 -0.71 -20.56
N GLY A 217 -9.48 -1.67 -20.81
CA GLY A 217 -9.68 -2.85 -19.95
C GLY A 217 -10.43 -2.51 -18.67
N ARG A 218 -11.50 -3.25 -18.38
CA ARG A 218 -12.32 -3.07 -17.19
C ARG A 218 -12.06 -4.21 -16.21
N PHE A 219 -11.57 -3.86 -15.02
CA PHE A 219 -11.17 -4.81 -13.97
C PHE A 219 -11.90 -4.58 -12.65
N GLY A 220 -12.86 -3.66 -12.61
CA GLY A 220 -13.57 -3.31 -11.39
C GLY A 220 -12.62 -2.91 -10.27
N PHE A 221 -12.87 -3.37 -9.05
CA PHE A 221 -11.98 -3.13 -7.91
C PHE A 221 -10.87 -4.19 -7.79
N GLY A 222 -10.32 -4.57 -8.93
CA GLY A 222 -9.22 -5.52 -9.03
C GLY A 222 -7.90 -4.98 -8.49
N GLN A 223 -6.88 -5.84 -8.54
CA GLN A 223 -5.53 -5.52 -8.06
C GLN A 223 -4.52 -5.70 -9.18
N VAL A 224 -3.44 -4.92 -9.14
CA VAL A 224 -2.37 -4.95 -10.16
C VAL A 224 -1.04 -5.24 -9.49
N ILE A 225 -0.31 -6.22 -10.03
CA ILE A 225 1.10 -6.41 -9.74
C ILE A 225 1.91 -6.43 -11.04
N LEU A 226 3.21 -6.15 -10.94
CA LEU A 226 4.15 -6.16 -12.05
C LEU A 226 5.14 -7.30 -11.88
N ALA A 227 5.31 -8.13 -12.92
CA ALA A 227 6.32 -9.16 -12.96
C ALA A 227 6.87 -9.31 -14.39
N SER A 228 8.19 -9.34 -14.56
CA SER A 228 8.88 -9.59 -15.83
C SER A 228 8.32 -8.77 -17.01
N GLY A 229 8.05 -7.46 -16.79
CA GLY A 229 7.53 -6.56 -17.82
C GLY A 229 6.04 -6.77 -18.17
N HIS A 230 5.31 -7.49 -17.34
CA HIS A 230 3.88 -7.77 -17.50
C HIS A 230 3.10 -7.34 -16.27
N LEU A 231 1.90 -6.83 -16.50
CA LEU A 231 0.92 -6.57 -15.45
C LEU A 231 0.07 -7.83 -15.28
N ILE A 232 -0.04 -8.31 -14.07
CA ILE A 232 -0.95 -9.38 -13.67
C ILE A 232 -2.07 -8.72 -12.90
N ILE A 233 -3.29 -8.82 -13.41
CA ILE A 233 -4.44 -8.10 -12.87
C ILE A 233 -5.53 -9.09 -12.50
N THR A 234 -5.98 -9.02 -11.23
CA THR A 234 -7.22 -9.68 -10.81
C THR A 234 -8.42 -8.81 -11.23
N GLN A 235 -9.41 -9.43 -11.86
CA GLN A 235 -10.72 -8.79 -12.08
C GLN A 235 -11.53 -8.88 -10.80
N GLY A 236 -11.96 -7.71 -10.29
CA GLY A 236 -12.51 -7.58 -8.92
C GLY A 236 -13.86 -8.25 -8.69
N ASP A 237 -14.65 -8.46 -9.73
CA ASP A 237 -16.02 -8.98 -9.62
C ASP A 237 -16.12 -10.46 -9.99
N THR A 238 -15.26 -10.95 -10.89
CA THR A 238 -15.32 -12.32 -11.44
C THR A 238 -14.24 -13.25 -10.91
N GLY A 239 -13.10 -12.71 -10.42
CA GLY A 239 -11.96 -13.52 -9.99
C GLY A 239 -11.06 -14.01 -11.14
N GLU A 240 -11.28 -13.52 -12.38
CA GLU A 240 -10.36 -13.77 -13.48
C GLU A 240 -9.00 -13.11 -13.26
N ILE A 241 -7.98 -13.71 -13.84
CA ILE A 241 -6.63 -13.13 -13.95
C ILE A 241 -6.36 -12.78 -15.42
N ALA A 242 -5.93 -11.54 -15.65
CA ALA A 242 -5.46 -11.09 -16.95
C ALA A 242 -3.96 -10.81 -16.93
N LEU A 243 -3.26 -11.17 -18.00
CA LEU A 243 -1.86 -10.86 -18.26
C LEU A 243 -1.80 -9.79 -19.37
N ILE A 244 -1.27 -8.61 -19.01
CA ILE A 244 -1.19 -7.45 -19.90
C ILE A 244 0.28 -7.08 -20.10
N LYS A 245 0.70 -6.74 -21.30
CA LYS A 245 2.04 -6.21 -21.56
C LYS A 245 2.19 -4.81 -20.94
N ALA A 246 3.22 -4.60 -20.13
CA ALA A 246 3.51 -3.28 -19.53
C ALA A 246 4.24 -2.40 -20.57
N THR A 247 3.49 -1.74 -21.46
CA THR A 247 4.02 -0.85 -22.51
C THR A 247 3.18 0.43 -22.61
N PRO A 248 3.79 1.60 -22.88
CA PRO A 248 3.06 2.85 -23.08
C PRO A 248 2.39 2.97 -24.45
N ASP A 249 2.73 2.09 -25.40
CA ASP A 249 2.28 2.22 -26.80
C ASP A 249 0.76 2.03 -26.94
N LYS A 250 0.25 0.93 -26.37
CA LYS A 250 -1.17 0.59 -26.35
C LYS A 250 -1.47 -0.50 -25.35
N TYR A 251 -2.73 -0.63 -24.95
CA TYR A 251 -3.23 -1.80 -24.21
C TYR A 251 -3.04 -3.06 -25.04
N THR A 252 -2.43 -4.09 -24.46
CA THR A 252 -2.22 -5.39 -25.10
C THR A 252 -2.42 -6.50 -24.08
N GLU A 253 -3.58 -7.12 -24.11
CA GLU A 253 -3.89 -8.32 -23.34
C GLU A 253 -3.27 -9.54 -24.01
N ILE A 254 -2.49 -10.31 -23.25
CA ILE A 254 -1.79 -11.51 -23.73
C ILE A 254 -2.60 -12.75 -23.43
N ALA A 255 -3.17 -12.82 -22.23
CA ALA A 255 -3.93 -13.98 -21.78
C ALA A 255 -4.92 -13.58 -20.69
N ARG A 256 -5.95 -14.38 -20.53
CA ARG A 256 -6.93 -14.29 -19.43
C ARG A 256 -7.44 -15.69 -19.09
N PHE A 257 -7.67 -15.96 -17.82
CA PHE A 257 -8.27 -17.22 -17.37
C PHE A 257 -9.08 -17.01 -16.08
N ALA A 258 -10.07 -17.87 -15.87
CA ALA A 258 -10.84 -17.93 -14.63
C ALA A 258 -9.97 -18.59 -13.54
N ALA A 259 -9.51 -17.78 -12.59
CA ALA A 259 -8.65 -18.25 -11.50
C ALA A 259 -9.43 -18.56 -10.23
N LEU A 260 -10.43 -17.77 -9.91
CA LEU A 260 -11.32 -17.91 -8.77
C LEU A 260 -12.75 -17.60 -9.19
N GLU A 261 -13.71 -17.87 -8.32
CA GLU A 261 -15.10 -17.48 -8.54
C GLU A 261 -15.52 -16.28 -7.70
N GLY A 262 -16.13 -15.28 -8.33
CA GLY A 262 -16.76 -14.14 -7.68
C GLY A 262 -15.79 -13.07 -7.19
N LYS A 263 -16.23 -12.30 -6.20
CA LYS A 263 -15.57 -11.08 -5.72
C LYS A 263 -14.14 -11.33 -5.20
N THR A 264 -13.14 -10.76 -5.88
CA THR A 264 -11.72 -10.95 -5.62
C THR A 264 -10.99 -9.59 -5.52
N TRP A 265 -10.91 -9.04 -4.31
CA TRP A 265 -10.29 -7.75 -4.01
C TRP A 265 -8.92 -7.86 -3.36
N ASN A 266 -8.39 -9.07 -3.26
CA ASN A 266 -7.09 -9.34 -2.67
C ASN A 266 -5.97 -9.25 -3.73
N TYR A 267 -4.81 -8.75 -3.32
CA TYR A 267 -3.63 -8.77 -4.17
C TYR A 267 -3.21 -10.21 -4.47
N PRO A 268 -2.90 -10.52 -5.72
CA PRO A 268 -2.16 -11.73 -6.05
C PRO A 268 -0.72 -11.62 -5.54
N ALA A 269 -0.05 -12.76 -5.36
CA ALA A 269 1.36 -12.81 -5.00
C ALA A 269 2.09 -13.81 -5.89
N ILE A 270 3.37 -13.52 -6.17
CA ILE A 270 4.25 -14.42 -6.92
C ILE A 270 5.41 -14.81 -6.02
N ALA A 271 5.68 -16.11 -5.91
CA ALA A 271 6.85 -16.66 -5.24
C ALA A 271 7.23 -18.00 -5.88
N ASP A 272 8.52 -18.26 -6.05
CA ASP A 272 9.07 -19.53 -6.51
C ASP A 272 8.38 -20.13 -7.74
N GLY A 273 8.15 -19.30 -8.77
CA GLY A 273 7.49 -19.72 -10.02
C GLY A 273 5.99 -20.02 -9.88
N ARG A 274 5.35 -19.57 -8.80
CA ARG A 274 3.92 -19.75 -8.56
C ARG A 274 3.20 -18.43 -8.38
N LEU A 275 2.01 -18.34 -8.95
CA LEU A 275 1.03 -17.28 -8.72
C LEU A 275 0.02 -17.74 -7.69
N PHE A 276 -0.07 -17.01 -6.59
CA PHE A 276 -1.04 -17.23 -5.52
C PHE A 276 -2.15 -16.21 -5.60
N VAL A 277 -3.38 -16.66 -5.60
CA VAL A 277 -4.59 -15.82 -5.62
C VAL A 277 -5.57 -16.29 -4.57
N ARG A 278 -6.33 -15.38 -3.99
CA ARG A 278 -7.39 -15.69 -3.01
C ARG A 278 -8.50 -14.66 -3.01
N ASN A 279 -9.65 -15.08 -2.51
CA ASN A 279 -10.75 -14.22 -2.12
C ASN A 279 -11.22 -14.56 -0.68
N SER A 280 -12.47 -14.30 -0.33
CA SER A 280 -13.02 -14.62 0.99
C SER A 280 -13.35 -16.09 1.18
N SER A 281 -13.48 -16.87 0.11
CA SER A 281 -14.03 -18.23 0.09
C SER A 281 -13.02 -19.28 -0.31
N GLU A 282 -12.06 -18.91 -1.17
CA GLU A 282 -11.12 -19.86 -1.77
C GLU A 282 -9.74 -19.24 -2.01
N MET A 283 -8.77 -20.13 -2.23
CA MET A 283 -7.39 -19.79 -2.56
C MET A 283 -6.85 -20.81 -3.56
N ALA A 284 -6.08 -20.33 -4.55
CA ALA A 284 -5.43 -21.18 -5.55
C ALA A 284 -3.96 -20.80 -5.74
N ALA A 285 -3.15 -21.78 -6.15
CA ALA A 285 -1.77 -21.61 -6.56
C ALA A 285 -1.58 -22.18 -7.97
N TYR A 286 -1.09 -21.35 -8.89
CA TYR A 286 -0.84 -21.71 -10.28
C TYR A 286 0.67 -21.77 -10.52
N ASP A 287 1.14 -22.85 -11.15
CA ASP A 287 2.51 -22.95 -11.63
C ASP A 287 2.66 -22.08 -12.88
N ILE A 288 3.53 -21.06 -12.79
CA ILE A 288 3.87 -20.12 -13.86
C ILE A 288 5.34 -20.22 -14.28
N SER A 289 6.03 -21.28 -13.84
CA SER A 289 7.39 -21.56 -14.29
C SER A 289 7.41 -21.92 -15.78
N SER A 290 8.41 -21.45 -16.53
CA SER A 290 8.65 -21.91 -17.89
C SER A 290 9.00 -23.41 -17.87
N ARG A 291 8.27 -24.22 -18.60
CA ARG A 291 8.64 -25.61 -18.89
C ARG A 291 9.77 -25.67 -19.88
#